data_f47bd662ddba7aa8e4c344205367af0a
#
_entry.id   f47bd662ddba7aa8e4c344205367af0a
#
_cell.length_a   1.000
_cell.length_b   1.000
_cell.length_c   1.000
_cell.angle_alpha   90.00
_cell.angle_beta   90.00
_cell.angle_gamma   90.00
#
_symmetry.space_group_name_H-M   'P 1'
#
loop_
_entity.id
_entity.type
_entity.pdbx_description
1 polymer ?
#
loop_
_entity_poly.entity_id
_entity_poly.type
_entity_poly.pdbx_seq_one_letter_code
_entity_poly.pdbx_strand_id
1 'polypeptide(L)'
;IYGMYAFSGECTKYSMMYRTYMTFTDEILRAAEQEVYEMTNAYRNYMGKGLFKLEDRTTTAARKHSEDMANNNYFQHNSLDGSKFSARLTAEGISWSGAGENICAGAGDAINMVIGWIGSSGHRKGMLTDFKYIGVGAAYSSSADYGIYCTQDFWK
;
A
#
# COMPACT_ATOMS: atom_id res chain seq x y z
N ILE A 1 -23.14 3.23 12.52
CA ILE A 1 -23.41 1.79 12.27
C ILE A 1 -22.79 1.49 10.90
N TYR A 2 -21.58 0.97 10.90
CA TYR A 2 -20.91 0.62 9.65
C TYR A 2 -20.99 -0.89 9.52
N GLY A 3 -21.72 -1.33 8.47
CA GLY A 3 -21.86 -2.72 8.15
C GLY A 3 -20.50 -3.34 7.82
N MET A 4 -20.13 -4.39 8.53
CA MET A 4 -19.10 -5.30 8.09
C MET A 4 -19.66 -6.00 6.84
N TYR A 5 -19.18 -5.64 5.67
CA TYR A 5 -19.48 -6.39 4.47
C TYR A 5 -18.63 -7.67 4.48
N ALA A 6 -19.27 -8.79 4.79
CA ALA A 6 -18.70 -10.09 4.48
C ALA A 6 -18.79 -10.24 2.95
N PHE A 7 -17.66 -10.15 2.27
CA PHE A 7 -17.61 -10.39 0.84
C PHE A 7 -17.89 -11.86 0.57
N SER A 8 -19.04 -12.16 0.01
CA SER A 8 -19.36 -13.48 -0.52
C SER A 8 -18.49 -13.77 -1.76
N GLY A 9 -18.33 -15.04 -2.14
CA GLY A 9 -17.55 -15.45 -3.32
C GLY A 9 -17.97 -14.80 -4.65
N GLU A 10 -19.11 -14.12 -4.70
CA GLU A 10 -19.55 -13.32 -5.85
C GLU A 10 -18.79 -11.99 -5.95
N CYS A 11 -18.36 -11.39 -4.84
CA CYS A 11 -17.56 -10.17 -4.87
C CYS A 11 -16.18 -10.36 -5.52
N THR A 12 -15.60 -11.55 -5.40
CA THR A 12 -14.35 -11.89 -6.10
C THR A 12 -14.54 -11.95 -7.62
N LYS A 13 -15.71 -12.36 -8.10
CA LYS A 13 -16.05 -12.35 -9.53
C LYS A 13 -16.19 -10.93 -10.08
N TYR A 14 -16.80 -10.01 -9.34
CA TYR A 14 -16.90 -8.60 -9.72
C TYR A 14 -15.54 -7.90 -9.68
N SER A 15 -14.71 -8.16 -8.70
CA SER A 15 -13.33 -7.68 -8.64
C SER A 15 -12.50 -8.13 -9.85
N MET A 16 -12.64 -9.39 -10.28
CA MET A 16 -12.02 -9.88 -11.51
C MET A 16 -12.57 -9.21 -12.78
N MET A 17 -13.88 -8.92 -12.86
CA MET A 17 -14.47 -8.20 -14.01
C MET A 17 -14.00 -6.75 -14.09
N TYR A 18 -13.86 -6.05 -12.95
CA TYR A 18 -13.30 -4.69 -12.92
C TYR A 18 -11.85 -4.66 -13.44
N ARG A 19 -11.05 -5.67 -13.14
CA ARG A 19 -9.67 -5.79 -13.65
C ARG A 19 -9.60 -5.81 -15.19
N THR A 20 -10.62 -6.28 -15.86
CA THR A 20 -10.63 -6.43 -17.33
C THR A 20 -11.00 -5.12 -18.05
N TYR A 21 -11.59 -4.14 -17.35
CA TYR A 21 -12.12 -2.92 -17.96
C TYR A 21 -11.56 -1.61 -17.39
N MET A 22 -10.79 -1.63 -16.31
CA MET A 22 -10.19 -0.41 -15.76
C MET A 22 -8.79 -0.19 -16.34
N THR A 23 -8.63 0.91 -17.04
CA THR A 23 -7.29 1.44 -17.37
C THR A 23 -6.79 2.18 -16.12
N PHE A 24 -5.75 1.67 -15.47
CA PHE A 24 -5.11 2.37 -14.38
C PHE A 24 -4.22 3.49 -14.93
N THR A 25 -4.77 4.68 -14.99
CA THR A 25 -4.00 5.89 -15.31
C THR A 25 -3.21 6.36 -14.11
N ASP A 26 -2.17 7.18 -14.32
CA ASP A 26 -1.43 7.78 -13.20
C ASP A 26 -2.35 8.56 -12.25
N GLU A 27 -3.35 9.25 -12.77
CA GLU A 27 -4.34 9.96 -11.96
C GLU A 27 -5.11 9.02 -11.02
N ILE A 28 -5.57 7.87 -11.54
CA ILE A 28 -6.27 6.85 -10.74
C ILE A 28 -5.33 6.26 -9.68
N LEU A 29 -4.07 6.00 -10.04
CA LEU A 29 -3.08 5.49 -9.07
C LEU A 29 -2.79 6.52 -7.98
N ARG A 30 -2.67 7.82 -8.32
CA ARG A 30 -2.47 8.88 -7.31
C ARG A 30 -3.69 9.04 -6.41
N ALA A 31 -4.90 8.94 -6.95
CA ALA A 31 -6.13 8.94 -6.16
C ALA A 31 -6.17 7.74 -5.20
N ALA A 32 -5.81 6.55 -5.66
CA ALA A 32 -5.75 5.36 -4.82
C ALA A 32 -4.72 5.49 -3.67
N GLU A 33 -3.55 6.11 -3.93
CA GLU A 33 -2.57 6.41 -2.89
C GLU A 33 -3.14 7.31 -1.79
N GLN A 34 -3.87 8.36 -2.19
CA GLN A 34 -4.52 9.27 -1.26
C GLN A 34 -5.62 8.57 -0.44
N GLU A 35 -6.46 7.77 -1.08
CA GLU A 35 -7.50 6.99 -0.40
C GLU A 35 -6.90 6.00 0.60
N VAL A 36 -5.85 5.27 0.24
CA VAL A 36 -5.13 4.35 1.13
C VAL A 36 -4.59 5.09 2.36
N TYR A 37 -3.99 6.27 2.17
CA TYR A 37 -3.51 7.12 3.27
C TYR A 37 -4.66 7.53 4.20
N GLU A 38 -5.75 8.06 3.66
CA GLU A 38 -6.90 8.54 4.43
C GLU A 38 -7.58 7.40 5.20
N MET A 39 -7.81 6.26 4.56
CA MET A 39 -8.40 5.09 5.19
C MET A 39 -7.50 4.51 6.29
N THR A 40 -6.18 4.51 6.08
CA THR A 40 -5.22 4.10 7.11
C THR A 40 -5.34 4.99 8.34
N ASN A 41 -5.42 6.29 8.15
CA ASN A 41 -5.60 7.25 9.24
C ASN A 41 -6.99 7.17 9.89
N ALA A 42 -8.04 6.92 9.13
CA ALA A 42 -9.36 6.66 9.66
C ALA A 42 -9.36 5.42 10.58
N TYR A 43 -8.71 4.35 10.15
CA TYR A 43 -8.55 3.15 10.96
C TYR A 43 -7.72 3.41 12.23
N ARG A 44 -6.62 4.16 12.14
CA ARG A 44 -5.81 4.55 13.30
C ARG A 44 -6.62 5.36 14.31
N ASN A 45 -7.37 6.34 13.83
CA ASN A 45 -8.27 7.15 14.68
C ASN A 45 -9.31 6.27 15.39
N TYR A 46 -9.94 5.35 14.68
CA TYR A 46 -10.88 4.39 15.25
C TYR A 46 -10.23 3.53 16.36
N MET A 47 -8.96 3.17 16.19
CA MET A 47 -8.17 2.40 17.15
C MET A 47 -7.51 3.27 18.25
N GLY A 48 -7.84 4.56 18.35
CA GLY A 48 -7.29 5.48 19.35
C GLY A 48 -5.80 5.80 19.17
N LYS A 49 -5.27 5.70 17.94
CA LYS A 49 -3.87 6.00 17.60
C LYS A 49 -3.73 7.41 17.02
N GLY A 50 -2.57 8.03 17.21
CA GLY A 50 -2.21 9.27 16.53
C GLY A 50 -2.16 9.09 15.02
N LEU A 51 -2.55 10.12 14.26
CA LEU A 51 -2.56 10.06 12.81
C LEU A 51 -1.14 10.13 12.25
N PHE A 52 -0.91 9.43 11.16
CA PHE A 52 0.30 9.58 10.37
C PHE A 52 0.29 10.90 9.61
N LYS A 53 1.47 11.48 9.40
CA LYS A 53 1.68 12.57 8.46
C LYS A 53 2.16 12.00 7.14
N LEU A 54 1.50 12.36 6.06
CA LEU A 54 1.98 12.03 4.72
C LEU A 54 3.31 12.76 4.47
N GLU A 55 4.29 12.06 3.89
CA GLU A 55 5.62 12.61 3.62
C GLU A 55 6.07 12.23 2.21
N ASP A 56 6.37 13.23 1.39
CA ASP A 56 6.56 13.09 -0.05
C ASP A 56 7.73 12.18 -0.45
N ARG A 57 8.86 12.23 0.28
CA ARG A 57 10.01 11.36 0.00
C ARG A 57 9.70 9.92 0.35
N THR A 58 8.90 9.69 1.40
CA THR A 58 8.42 8.36 1.76
C THR A 58 7.47 7.82 0.68
N THR A 59 6.57 8.67 0.17
CA THR A 59 5.71 8.33 -0.97
C THR A 59 6.55 7.99 -2.21
N THR A 60 7.63 8.74 -2.44
CA THR A 60 8.56 8.45 -3.55
C THR A 60 9.23 7.08 -3.38
N ALA A 61 9.71 6.73 -2.18
CA ALA A 61 10.31 5.43 -1.89
C ALA A 61 9.30 4.29 -2.13
N ALA A 62 8.09 4.43 -1.58
CA ALA A 62 7.01 3.44 -1.71
C ALA A 62 6.58 3.25 -3.18
N ARG A 63 6.47 4.35 -3.93
CA ARG A 63 6.10 4.30 -5.36
C ARG A 63 7.16 3.62 -6.20
N LYS A 64 8.43 3.98 -6.02
CA LYS A 64 9.54 3.32 -6.71
C LYS A 64 9.56 1.81 -6.47
N HIS A 65 9.24 1.36 -5.25
CA HIS A 65 9.17 -0.07 -4.97
C HIS A 65 7.97 -0.74 -5.65
N SER A 66 6.81 -0.11 -5.65
CA SER A 66 5.65 -0.63 -6.38
C SER A 66 5.88 -0.69 -7.89
N GLU A 67 6.56 0.32 -8.46
CA GLU A 67 6.99 0.34 -9.86
C GLU A 67 8.02 -0.76 -10.16
N ASP A 68 8.98 -0.98 -9.27
CA ASP A 68 9.98 -2.04 -9.41
C ASP A 68 9.31 -3.42 -9.41
N MET A 69 8.40 -3.68 -8.45
CA MET A 69 7.62 -4.92 -8.42
C MET A 69 6.79 -5.13 -9.67
N ALA A 70 6.11 -4.08 -10.15
CA ALA A 70 5.24 -4.15 -11.33
C ALA A 70 6.04 -4.36 -12.62
N ASN A 71 7.17 -3.67 -12.79
CA ASN A 71 7.98 -3.72 -14.00
C ASN A 71 8.79 -5.01 -14.14
N ASN A 72 9.21 -5.56 -13.00
CA ASN A 72 10.04 -6.77 -12.95
C ASN A 72 9.24 -8.03 -12.56
N ASN A 73 7.92 -7.91 -12.45
CA ASN A 73 6.99 -9.00 -12.17
C ASN A 73 7.38 -9.84 -10.94
N TYR A 74 7.58 -9.20 -9.80
CA TYR A 74 7.81 -9.87 -8.53
C TYR A 74 6.97 -9.27 -7.40
N PHE A 75 6.85 -9.99 -6.27
CA PHE A 75 6.14 -9.51 -5.10
C PHE A 75 6.87 -9.91 -3.82
N GLN A 76 7.64 -9.00 -3.24
CA GLN A 76 8.38 -9.19 -1.99
C GLN A 76 8.84 -7.86 -1.41
N HIS A 77 9.14 -7.84 -0.10
CA HIS A 77 9.64 -6.66 0.61
C HIS A 77 11.02 -6.18 0.16
N ASN A 78 11.93 -7.11 -0.16
CA ASN A 78 13.25 -6.76 -0.64
C ASN A 78 13.22 -6.52 -2.16
N SER A 79 14.03 -5.56 -2.62
CA SER A 79 14.29 -5.39 -4.04
C SER A 79 15.10 -6.56 -4.61
N LEU A 80 15.12 -6.72 -5.94
CA LEU A 80 15.80 -7.84 -6.59
C LEU A 80 17.33 -7.85 -6.36
N ASP A 81 17.91 -6.69 -6.05
CA ASP A 81 19.32 -6.57 -5.65
C ASP A 81 19.59 -6.98 -4.20
N GLY A 82 18.55 -7.40 -3.47
CA GLY A 82 18.59 -7.78 -2.06
C GLY A 82 18.48 -6.61 -1.07
N SER A 83 18.35 -5.37 -1.53
CA SER A 83 18.20 -4.22 -0.65
C SER A 83 16.85 -4.26 0.08
N LYS A 84 16.87 -3.87 1.38
CA LYS A 84 15.69 -3.86 2.24
C LYS A 84 14.90 -2.58 2.04
N PHE A 85 13.60 -2.59 2.40
CA PHE A 85 12.75 -1.41 2.36
C PHE A 85 13.37 -0.19 3.07
N SER A 86 14.05 -0.40 4.19
CA SER A 86 14.72 0.68 4.93
C SER A 86 15.85 1.36 4.14
N ALA A 87 16.51 0.63 3.25
CA ALA A 87 17.52 1.21 2.36
C ALA A 87 16.88 2.17 1.33
N ARG A 88 15.67 1.88 0.86
CA ARG A 88 14.92 2.79 -0.02
C ARG A 88 14.59 4.10 0.67
N LEU A 89 14.16 4.07 1.94
CA LEU A 89 13.95 5.29 2.74
C LEU A 89 15.24 6.10 2.88
N THR A 90 16.35 5.43 3.17
CA THR A 90 17.66 6.09 3.28
C THR A 90 18.12 6.71 1.95
N ALA A 91 17.86 6.04 0.83
CA ALA A 91 18.17 6.55 -0.51
C ALA A 91 17.40 7.84 -0.85
N GLU A 92 16.19 8.01 -0.29
CA GLU A 92 15.42 9.27 -0.40
C GLU A 92 15.83 10.32 0.65
N GLY A 93 16.94 10.11 1.35
CA GLY A 93 17.46 11.06 2.34
C GLY A 93 16.68 11.09 3.66
N ILE A 94 15.95 10.04 3.98
CA ILE A 94 15.20 9.90 5.24
C ILE A 94 16.11 9.29 6.31
N SER A 95 16.25 9.99 7.43
CA SER A 95 16.89 9.46 8.63
C SER A 95 15.81 8.97 9.58
N TRP A 96 15.82 7.69 9.87
CA TRP A 96 14.80 7.03 10.67
C TRP A 96 15.41 6.30 11.89
N SER A 97 14.64 6.19 12.97
CA SER A 97 14.99 5.38 14.16
C SER A 97 14.13 4.11 14.27
N GLY A 98 13.08 4.04 13.49
CA GLY A 98 12.22 2.88 13.33
C GLY A 98 11.44 3.00 12.03
N ALA A 99 11.31 1.91 11.31
CA ALA A 99 10.62 1.86 10.03
C ALA A 99 9.83 0.56 9.86
N GLY A 100 8.87 0.56 8.97
CA GLY A 100 8.04 -0.60 8.60
C GLY A 100 7.49 -0.46 7.20
N GLU A 101 7.06 -1.57 6.64
CA GLU A 101 6.49 -1.61 5.30
C GLU A 101 5.31 -2.60 5.26
N ASN A 102 4.28 -2.22 4.53
CA ASN A 102 3.23 -3.12 4.05
C ASN A 102 3.23 -3.11 2.52
N ILE A 103 3.09 -4.26 1.92
CA ILE A 103 2.89 -4.38 0.47
C ILE A 103 1.63 -5.18 0.17
N CYS A 104 0.96 -4.88 -0.94
CA CYS A 104 -0.07 -5.73 -1.52
C CYS A 104 0.01 -5.73 -3.04
N ALA A 105 -0.54 -6.78 -3.63
CA ALA A 105 -0.65 -6.92 -5.06
C ALA A 105 -2.00 -7.55 -5.43
N GLY A 106 -2.51 -7.18 -6.61
CA GLY A 106 -3.74 -7.75 -7.14
C GLY A 106 -5.04 -7.21 -6.55
N ALA A 107 -5.00 -6.31 -5.58
CA ALA A 107 -6.21 -5.65 -5.07
C ALA A 107 -6.73 -4.63 -6.09
N GLY A 108 -8.01 -4.70 -6.43
CA GLY A 108 -8.60 -3.88 -7.48
C GLY A 108 -8.77 -2.40 -7.12
N ASP A 109 -8.76 -2.04 -5.83
CA ASP A 109 -9.01 -0.69 -5.32
C ASP A 109 -8.39 -0.46 -3.93
N ALA A 110 -8.35 0.79 -3.49
CA ALA A 110 -7.79 1.20 -2.19
C ALA A 110 -8.50 0.55 -1.00
N ILE A 111 -9.82 0.33 -1.10
CA ILE A 111 -10.62 -0.29 -0.03
C ILE A 111 -10.14 -1.72 0.21
N ASN A 112 -9.99 -2.50 -0.86
CA ASN A 112 -9.53 -3.89 -0.77
C ASN A 112 -8.09 -3.98 -0.27
N MET A 113 -7.21 -3.05 -0.65
CA MET A 113 -5.84 -2.95 -0.12
C MET A 113 -5.84 -2.78 1.39
N VAL A 114 -6.56 -1.76 1.89
CA VAL A 114 -6.59 -1.43 3.33
C VAL A 114 -7.29 -2.51 4.14
N ILE A 115 -8.41 -3.07 3.67
CA ILE A 115 -9.11 -4.17 4.35
C ILE A 115 -8.22 -5.42 4.41
N GLY A 116 -7.50 -5.74 3.35
CA GLY A 116 -6.53 -6.83 3.31
C GLY A 116 -5.45 -6.68 4.39
N TRP A 117 -4.88 -5.49 4.53
CA TRP A 117 -3.90 -5.21 5.58
C TRP A 117 -4.49 -5.22 6.99
N ILE A 118 -5.70 -4.69 7.18
CA ILE A 118 -6.42 -4.76 8.47
C ILE A 118 -6.69 -6.21 8.86
N GLY A 119 -7.04 -7.07 7.91
CA GLY A 119 -7.31 -8.50 8.14
C GLY A 119 -6.06 -9.31 8.53
N SER A 120 -4.87 -8.87 8.13
CA SER A 120 -3.59 -9.53 8.42
C SER A 120 -2.96 -8.98 9.71
N SER A 121 -2.67 -9.85 10.67
CA SER A 121 -2.09 -9.43 11.96
C SER A 121 -0.74 -8.73 11.82
N GLY A 122 0.10 -9.17 10.88
CA GLY A 122 1.42 -8.56 10.60
C GLY A 122 1.28 -7.16 10.00
N HIS A 123 0.50 -7.01 8.93
CA HIS A 123 0.27 -5.72 8.29
C HIS A 123 -0.47 -4.74 9.21
N ARG A 124 -1.50 -5.22 9.93
CA ARG A 124 -2.23 -4.42 10.92
C ARG A 124 -1.32 -3.87 12.00
N LYS A 125 -0.35 -4.67 12.47
CA LYS A 125 0.66 -4.20 13.44
C LYS A 125 1.46 -3.01 12.89
N GLY A 126 1.90 -3.06 11.63
CA GLY A 126 2.56 -1.93 10.95
C GLY A 126 1.71 -0.68 10.98
N MET A 127 0.44 -0.79 10.57
CA MET A 127 -0.52 0.33 10.55
C MET A 127 -0.79 0.93 11.94
N LEU A 128 -0.68 0.15 13.03
CA LEU A 128 -0.98 0.57 14.40
C LEU A 128 0.27 0.88 15.24
N THR A 129 1.46 0.65 14.70
CA THR A 129 2.73 1.00 15.37
C THR A 129 2.86 2.52 15.51
N ASP A 130 3.61 2.95 16.54
CA ASP A 130 3.83 4.37 16.85
C ASP A 130 4.91 4.98 15.94
N PHE A 131 4.65 4.91 14.63
CA PHE A 131 5.37 5.69 13.62
C PHE A 131 4.73 7.08 13.49
N LYS A 132 5.43 8.02 12.86
CA LYS A 132 4.98 9.41 12.68
C LYS A 132 4.59 9.71 11.25
N TYR A 133 5.31 9.11 10.30
CA TYR A 133 5.21 9.42 8.89
C TYR A 133 4.81 8.19 8.10
N ILE A 134 4.11 8.43 7.01
CA ILE A 134 3.71 7.42 6.04
C ILE A 134 3.96 7.95 4.63
N GLY A 135 4.31 7.05 3.72
CA GLY A 135 4.19 7.23 2.28
C GLY A 135 3.42 6.08 1.68
N VAL A 136 2.65 6.35 0.65
CA VAL A 136 1.92 5.34 -0.11
C VAL A 136 2.29 5.45 -1.57
N GLY A 137 2.60 4.35 -2.21
CA GLY A 137 2.94 4.29 -3.62
C GLY A 137 2.23 3.15 -4.33
N ALA A 138 1.60 3.44 -5.46
CA ALA A 138 0.91 2.46 -6.28
C ALA A 138 1.44 2.47 -7.71
N ALA A 139 1.53 1.29 -8.31
CA ALA A 139 1.94 1.09 -9.70
C ALA A 139 1.10 0.01 -10.38
N TYR A 140 0.99 0.10 -11.69
CA TYR A 140 0.29 -0.87 -12.50
C TYR A 140 1.12 -1.30 -13.72
N SER A 141 1.10 -2.59 -14.01
CA SER A 141 1.64 -3.12 -15.26
C SER A 141 0.70 -4.19 -15.81
N SER A 142 0.24 -4.02 -17.03
CA SER A 142 -0.63 -5.00 -17.68
C SER A 142 0.07 -6.34 -18.00
N SER A 143 1.40 -6.35 -17.98
CA SER A 143 2.22 -7.55 -18.21
C SER A 143 2.61 -8.28 -16.92
N ALA A 144 2.36 -7.69 -15.75
CA ALA A 144 2.66 -8.31 -14.48
C ALA A 144 1.52 -9.20 -13.99
N ASP A 145 1.85 -10.30 -13.29
CA ASP A 145 0.91 -11.33 -12.84
C ASP A 145 -0.25 -10.77 -11.99
N TYR A 146 0.05 -9.78 -11.14
CA TYR A 146 -0.93 -9.16 -10.27
C TYR A 146 -1.55 -7.88 -10.84
N GLY A 147 -0.98 -7.31 -11.88
CA GLY A 147 -1.42 -6.05 -12.47
C GLY A 147 -1.09 -4.85 -11.58
N ILE A 148 -1.81 -4.66 -10.47
CA ILE A 148 -1.61 -3.55 -9.53
C ILE A 148 -0.76 -3.98 -8.33
N TYR A 149 0.11 -3.07 -7.89
CA TYR A 149 0.96 -3.19 -6.70
C TYR A 149 0.84 -1.93 -5.86
N CYS A 150 0.86 -2.08 -4.53
CA CYS A 150 0.84 -0.95 -3.62
C CYS A 150 1.72 -1.20 -2.41
N THR A 151 2.46 -0.16 -2.03
CA THR A 151 3.38 -0.14 -0.88
C THR A 151 2.96 0.97 0.09
N GLN A 152 2.97 0.66 1.38
CA GLN A 152 2.96 1.65 2.46
C GLN A 152 4.30 1.57 3.18
N ASP A 153 5.06 2.65 3.22
CA ASP A 153 6.24 2.81 4.06
C ASP A 153 5.93 3.69 5.26
N PHE A 154 6.42 3.29 6.42
CA PHE A 154 6.23 4.00 7.69
C PHE A 154 7.56 4.25 8.36
N TRP A 155 7.68 5.37 9.11
CA TRP A 155 8.89 5.65 9.88
C TRP A 155 8.69 6.67 11.01
N LYS A 156 9.69 6.71 11.92
CA LYS A 156 9.90 7.72 12.97
C LYS A 156 11.36 8.00 13.21
#